data_c73b90864d11b35b416407785b89bd55
#
_entry.id   c73b90864d11b35b416407785b89bd55
#
_cell.length_a   1.000
_cell.length_b   1.000
_cell.length_c   1.000
_cell.angle_alpha   90.00
_cell.angle_beta   90.00
_cell.angle_gamma   90.00
#
_symmetry.space_group_name_H-M   'P 1'
#
loop_
_entity.id
_entity.type
_entity.pdbx_description
1 polymer ?
#
loop_
_entity_poly.entity_id
_entity_poly.type
_entity_poly.pdbx_seq_one_letter_code
_entity_poly.pdbx_strand_id
1 'polypeptide(L)'
;MRLFINTTDFNTSTMKSTLILSACLLATTAGFSQDDNLPKPELTEVWEPVPSIVTPASKPGDPPADAIVLFNGKNLDEWMSPKEPTGPAKWTLADGIITVKKGTGPIRTKRSFMDYQFHLEYRIPSNITGSGQARGNSGIFFAATGQGDSGYELQVLDGYNNKTYVNGQVGSIYKQHIPLANASRKPGEWQTYDVVWTAPRFKDDGSLESPARITVLHNGVLVQNNVAIKGETTYRGEPSYKKHGPGPILLQDHGDPSEPISYRNIWIREIK
;
A
#
# COMPACT_ATOMS: atom_id res chain seq x y z
N MET A 1 -4.82 58.28 33.66
CA MET A 1 -4.63 59.72 33.52
C MET A 1 -4.77 60.04 32.02
N ARG A 2 -5.95 60.42 31.64
CA ARG A 2 -6.30 61.76 31.08
C ARG A 2 -5.37 62.14 29.94
N LEU A 3 -5.77 62.59 28.81
CA LEU A 3 -7.01 63.16 28.22
C LEU A 3 -6.63 63.80 26.89
N PHE A 4 -7.53 63.81 26.00
CA PHE A 4 -8.22 64.84 25.19
C PHE A 4 -7.56 65.14 23.83
N ILE A 5 -8.33 64.89 22.75
CA ILE A 5 -9.30 65.78 22.04
C ILE A 5 -8.55 66.87 21.24
N ASN A 6 -8.69 67.00 19.94
CA ASN A 6 -9.78 67.74 19.30
C ASN A 6 -9.70 67.74 17.77
N THR A 7 -10.82 67.63 17.22
CA THR A 7 -11.41 68.10 15.94
C THR A 7 -10.89 69.40 15.40
N THR A 8 -10.87 69.57 14.08
CA THR A 8 -11.69 70.58 13.40
C THR A 8 -11.68 70.40 11.88
N ASP A 9 -12.89 70.48 11.34
CA ASP A 9 -13.24 70.64 9.92
C ASP A 9 -12.60 71.88 9.28
N PHE A 10 -12.37 71.81 8.01
CA PHE A 10 -12.74 72.93 7.10
C PHE A 10 -12.95 72.45 5.67
N ASN A 11 -14.11 72.67 5.20
CA ASN A 11 -14.69 72.52 3.89
C ASN A 11 -14.27 73.70 3.01
N THR A 12 -13.83 73.45 1.78
CA THR A 12 -14.08 74.37 0.68
C THR A 12 -14.05 73.67 -0.67
N SER A 13 -15.17 73.76 -1.28
CA SER A 13 -15.52 73.59 -2.69
C SER A 13 -14.58 74.30 -3.65
N THR A 14 -14.20 73.66 -4.72
CA THR A 14 -14.24 74.29 -6.08
C THR A 14 -14.26 73.25 -7.20
N MET A 15 -15.13 73.53 -8.12
CA MET A 15 -15.48 72.82 -9.35
C MET A 15 -14.41 72.79 -10.44
N LYS A 16 -14.66 71.81 -11.33
CA LYS A 16 -14.30 71.76 -12.78
C LYS A 16 -12.95 71.07 -13.11
N SER A 17 -13.00 69.95 -13.73
CA SER A 17 -13.13 69.80 -15.19
C SER A 17 -13.22 68.34 -15.55
N THR A 18 -14.24 67.95 -16.25
CA THR A 18 -14.45 66.67 -16.89
C THR A 18 -13.47 66.50 -18.05
N LEU A 19 -12.60 65.55 -17.90
CA LEU A 19 -11.88 64.99 -19.05
C LEU A 19 -12.27 63.51 -19.17
N ILE A 20 -13.16 63.24 -20.11
CA ILE A 20 -13.51 61.89 -20.53
C ILE A 20 -12.34 61.39 -21.38
N LEU A 21 -11.50 60.55 -20.79
CA LEU A 21 -10.49 59.79 -21.53
C LEU A 21 -11.10 58.45 -21.90
N SER A 22 -11.63 58.35 -23.13
CA SER A 22 -12.10 57.10 -23.72
C SER A 22 -10.89 56.22 -23.98
N ALA A 23 -10.57 55.34 -23.05
CA ALA A 23 -9.60 54.27 -23.28
C ALA A 23 -10.31 53.17 -24.09
N CYS A 24 -10.08 53.17 -25.41
CA CYS A 24 -10.38 52.03 -26.26
C CYS A 24 -9.56 50.81 -25.75
N LEU A 25 -10.23 49.92 -25.00
CA LEU A 25 -9.69 48.58 -24.76
C LEU A 25 -9.75 47.82 -26.09
N LEU A 26 -8.67 47.80 -26.81
CA LEU A 26 -8.42 46.85 -27.87
C LEU A 26 -8.23 45.46 -27.19
N ALA A 27 -9.33 44.74 -27.05
CA ALA A 27 -9.30 43.31 -26.76
C ALA A 27 -8.66 42.64 -28.00
N THR A 28 -7.36 42.42 -27.95
CA THR A 28 -6.72 41.49 -28.85
C THR A 28 -7.23 40.10 -28.46
N THR A 29 -8.28 39.64 -29.11
CA THR A 29 -8.57 38.22 -29.19
C THR A 29 -7.39 37.56 -29.88
N ALA A 30 -6.45 37.03 -29.10
CA ALA A 30 -5.52 36.05 -29.62
C ALA A 30 -6.39 34.85 -30.06
N GLY A 31 -6.82 34.90 -31.32
CA GLY A 31 -7.35 33.73 -31.97
C GLY A 31 -6.26 32.68 -31.95
N PHE A 32 -6.39 31.64 -31.14
CA PHE A 32 -5.65 30.40 -31.35
C PHE A 32 -6.02 29.95 -32.75
N SER A 33 -5.18 30.26 -33.74
CA SER A 33 -5.24 29.64 -35.05
C SER A 33 -5.07 28.15 -34.81
N GLN A 34 -6.17 27.40 -34.89
CA GLN A 34 -6.12 25.96 -34.92
C GLN A 34 -5.36 25.62 -36.21
N ASP A 35 -4.18 25.03 -36.06
CA ASP A 35 -3.40 24.58 -37.20
C ASP A 35 -4.16 23.42 -37.85
N ASP A 36 -4.86 23.70 -38.93
CA ASP A 36 -5.69 22.72 -39.65
C ASP A 36 -4.87 21.55 -40.23
N ASN A 37 -3.54 21.61 -40.14
CA ASN A 37 -2.64 20.53 -40.52
C ASN A 37 -2.32 19.55 -39.38
N LEU A 38 -2.77 19.80 -38.14
CA LEU A 38 -2.60 18.85 -37.06
C LEU A 38 -3.61 17.68 -37.19
N PRO A 39 -3.20 16.46 -36.82
CA PRO A 39 -4.15 15.33 -36.75
C PRO A 39 -5.36 15.66 -35.88
N LYS A 40 -6.54 15.29 -36.35
CA LYS A 40 -7.78 15.51 -35.60
C LYS A 40 -7.75 14.78 -34.25
N PRO A 41 -8.21 15.39 -33.14
CA PRO A 41 -8.22 14.77 -31.80
C PRO A 41 -8.91 13.39 -31.79
N GLU A 42 -9.98 13.23 -32.55
CA GLU A 42 -10.80 12.02 -32.60
C GLU A 42 -10.04 10.78 -33.10
N LEU A 43 -8.90 10.97 -33.80
CA LEU A 43 -8.08 9.85 -34.28
C LEU A 43 -7.39 9.07 -33.15
N THR A 44 -7.30 9.66 -31.94
CA THR A 44 -6.68 9.04 -30.77
C THR A 44 -7.67 8.76 -29.64
N GLU A 45 -8.95 9.07 -29.86
CA GLU A 45 -10.00 8.80 -28.90
C GLU A 45 -10.36 7.29 -28.91
N VAL A 46 -10.42 6.70 -27.72
CA VAL A 46 -10.81 5.30 -27.51
C VAL A 46 -12.03 5.28 -26.59
N TRP A 47 -13.15 4.81 -27.10
CA TRP A 47 -14.43 4.84 -26.38
C TRP A 47 -14.77 3.51 -25.69
N GLU A 48 -14.11 2.44 -26.05
CA GLU A 48 -14.33 1.10 -25.50
C GLU A 48 -12.99 0.41 -25.16
N PRO A 49 -12.93 -0.43 -24.12
CA PRO A 49 -14.02 -0.74 -23.19
C PRO A 49 -14.25 0.38 -22.17
N VAL A 50 -15.53 0.64 -21.83
CA VAL A 50 -15.88 1.58 -20.76
C VAL A 50 -15.47 0.99 -19.41
N PRO A 51 -14.69 1.73 -18.59
CA PRO A 51 -14.31 1.26 -17.25
C PRO A 51 -15.52 0.98 -16.36
N SER A 52 -15.46 -0.11 -15.59
CA SER A 52 -16.52 -0.45 -14.63
C SER A 52 -16.58 0.59 -13.49
N ILE A 53 -17.80 0.90 -13.05
CA ILE A 53 -18.03 1.81 -11.92
C ILE A 53 -17.82 1.01 -10.62
N VAL A 54 -16.89 1.47 -9.78
CA VAL A 54 -16.62 0.92 -8.45
C VAL A 54 -16.90 2.01 -7.40
N THR A 55 -17.75 1.72 -6.43
CA THR A 55 -17.96 2.63 -5.30
C THR A 55 -16.70 2.64 -4.42
N PRO A 56 -16.03 3.79 -4.26
CA PRO A 56 -14.84 3.86 -3.42
C PRO A 56 -15.20 3.67 -1.94
N ALA A 57 -14.18 3.34 -1.15
CA ALA A 57 -14.31 3.26 0.30
C ALA A 57 -14.73 4.61 0.92
N SER A 58 -15.54 4.56 1.97
CA SER A 58 -16.02 5.76 2.69
C SER A 58 -14.95 6.41 3.57
N LYS A 59 -13.95 5.63 3.98
CA LYS A 59 -12.83 6.08 4.82
C LYS A 59 -11.51 5.50 4.27
N PRO A 60 -10.39 6.20 4.48
CA PRO A 60 -9.08 5.65 4.14
C PRO A 60 -8.84 4.30 4.82
N GLY A 61 -8.38 3.31 4.06
CA GLY A 61 -8.12 1.96 4.52
C GLY A 61 -9.31 1.00 4.47
N ASP A 62 -10.56 1.49 4.38
CA ASP A 62 -11.71 0.61 4.20
C ASP A 62 -11.71 -0.02 2.78
N PRO A 63 -12.33 -1.20 2.60
CA PRO A 63 -12.39 -1.85 1.30
C PRO A 63 -13.34 -1.12 0.34
N PRO A 64 -13.00 -0.95 -0.95
CA PRO A 64 -13.95 -0.54 -1.99
C PRO A 64 -15.00 -1.62 -2.25
N ALA A 65 -16.07 -1.28 -2.96
CA ALA A 65 -17.24 -2.15 -3.12
C ALA A 65 -16.96 -3.49 -3.84
N ASP A 66 -15.92 -3.55 -4.66
CA ASP A 66 -15.50 -4.76 -5.39
C ASP A 66 -14.33 -5.51 -4.72
N ALA A 67 -13.96 -5.13 -3.49
CA ALA A 67 -12.94 -5.82 -2.74
C ALA A 67 -13.44 -7.15 -2.14
N ILE A 68 -12.55 -8.09 -2.05
CA ILE A 68 -12.69 -9.33 -1.32
C ILE A 68 -12.14 -9.11 0.09
N VAL A 69 -13.01 -9.14 1.08
CA VAL A 69 -12.60 -8.93 2.48
C VAL A 69 -12.06 -10.25 3.03
N LEU A 70 -10.78 -10.29 3.35
CA LEU A 70 -10.10 -11.46 3.91
C LEU A 70 -10.20 -11.51 5.43
N PHE A 71 -10.32 -10.35 6.08
CA PHE A 71 -10.57 -10.26 7.52
C PHE A 71 -11.22 -8.93 7.89
N ASN A 72 -12.37 -9.01 8.52
CA ASN A 72 -13.19 -7.87 8.98
C ASN A 72 -13.42 -7.84 10.49
N GLY A 73 -12.66 -8.59 11.25
CA GLY A 73 -12.79 -8.67 12.71
C GLY A 73 -13.78 -9.74 13.21
N LYS A 74 -14.45 -10.50 12.35
CA LYS A 74 -15.51 -11.44 12.78
C LYS A 74 -15.04 -12.87 12.94
N ASN A 75 -14.30 -13.40 11.97
CA ASN A 75 -13.84 -14.79 11.96
C ASN A 75 -12.57 -14.95 11.11
N LEU A 76 -12.01 -16.16 11.10
CA LEU A 76 -10.85 -16.55 10.28
C LEU A 76 -11.26 -17.47 9.13
N ASP A 77 -12.50 -17.39 8.65
CA ASP A 77 -13.06 -18.32 7.65
C ASP A 77 -12.34 -18.28 6.31
N GLU A 78 -11.71 -17.15 5.97
CA GLU A 78 -10.88 -17.02 4.76
C GLU A 78 -9.46 -17.60 4.93
N TRP A 79 -9.08 -18.00 6.15
CA TRP A 79 -7.72 -18.41 6.51
C TRP A 79 -7.64 -19.87 6.92
N MET A 80 -6.49 -20.49 6.69
CA MET A 80 -6.18 -21.86 7.09
C MET A 80 -4.74 -22.01 7.53
N SER A 81 -4.42 -23.07 8.27
CA SER A 81 -3.04 -23.48 8.56
C SER A 81 -2.44 -24.19 7.35
N PRO A 82 -1.27 -23.77 6.82
CA PRO A 82 -0.61 -24.50 5.74
C PRO A 82 -0.03 -25.86 6.18
N LYS A 83 0.19 -26.07 7.49
CA LYS A 83 0.64 -27.37 8.04
C LYS A 83 -0.47 -28.42 8.04
N GLU A 84 -1.70 -27.97 8.08
CA GLU A 84 -2.90 -28.78 8.05
C GLU A 84 -3.83 -28.17 6.99
N PRO A 85 -3.65 -28.49 5.68
CA PRO A 85 -4.36 -27.82 4.60
C PRO A 85 -5.89 -27.77 4.72
N THR A 86 -6.47 -28.71 5.45
CA THR A 86 -7.91 -28.75 5.76
C THR A 86 -8.25 -28.22 7.15
N GLY A 87 -7.23 -27.85 7.93
CA GLY A 87 -7.38 -27.37 9.30
C GLY A 87 -7.64 -25.86 9.37
N PRO A 88 -8.32 -25.38 10.42
CA PRO A 88 -8.55 -23.96 10.62
C PRO A 88 -7.26 -23.23 10.98
N ALA A 89 -7.22 -21.92 10.68
CA ALA A 89 -6.20 -21.04 11.21
C ALA A 89 -6.24 -21.04 12.75
N LYS A 90 -5.05 -21.10 13.40
CA LYS A 90 -4.96 -21.29 14.86
C LYS A 90 -4.60 -20.00 15.61
N TRP A 91 -4.47 -18.87 14.93
CA TRP A 91 -4.15 -17.58 15.55
C TRP A 91 -5.30 -17.08 16.44
N THR A 92 -4.97 -16.24 17.41
CA THR A 92 -5.95 -15.73 18.37
C THR A 92 -6.78 -14.61 17.73
N LEU A 93 -8.10 -14.74 17.82
CA LEU A 93 -9.04 -13.68 17.44
C LEU A 93 -9.71 -13.15 18.71
N ALA A 94 -9.51 -11.85 18.99
CA ALA A 94 -10.14 -11.14 20.09
C ALA A 94 -10.36 -9.68 19.70
N ASP A 95 -11.47 -9.09 20.08
CA ASP A 95 -11.80 -7.68 19.88
C ASP A 95 -11.64 -7.21 18.43
N GLY A 96 -11.96 -8.08 17.47
CA GLY A 96 -11.83 -7.77 16.04
C GLY A 96 -10.40 -7.76 15.51
N ILE A 97 -9.44 -8.31 16.24
CA ILE A 97 -8.01 -8.32 15.95
C ILE A 97 -7.51 -9.76 15.90
N ILE A 98 -6.71 -10.09 14.89
CA ILE A 98 -5.96 -11.34 14.83
C ILE A 98 -4.59 -11.10 15.44
N THR A 99 -4.17 -11.97 16.36
CA THR A 99 -2.83 -11.93 16.92
C THR A 99 -2.13 -13.27 16.66
N VAL A 100 -0.87 -13.22 16.24
CA VAL A 100 -0.05 -14.41 16.03
C VAL A 100 -0.07 -15.26 17.30
N LYS A 101 -0.47 -16.52 17.15
CA LYS A 101 -0.33 -17.51 18.23
C LYS A 101 0.96 -18.26 18.00
N LYS A 102 2.00 -17.86 18.73
CA LYS A 102 3.36 -18.38 18.55
C LYS A 102 3.43 -19.90 18.64
N GLY A 103 4.22 -20.47 17.75
CA GLY A 103 4.41 -21.91 17.66
C GLY A 103 3.31 -22.69 16.94
N THR A 104 2.23 -22.00 16.52
CA THR A 104 1.18 -22.66 15.72
C THR A 104 1.50 -22.65 14.23
N GLY A 105 2.48 -21.87 13.83
CA GLY A 105 2.90 -21.66 12.44
C GLY A 105 2.09 -20.58 11.72
N PRO A 106 2.43 -20.32 10.46
CA PRO A 106 1.78 -19.31 9.65
C PRO A 106 0.31 -19.63 9.36
N ILE A 107 -0.42 -18.61 8.92
CA ILE A 107 -1.75 -18.77 8.32
C ILE A 107 -1.71 -18.31 6.86
N ARG A 108 -2.52 -18.92 6.00
CA ARG A 108 -2.65 -18.51 4.61
C ARG A 108 -4.10 -18.41 4.18
N THR A 109 -4.37 -17.64 3.14
CA THR A 109 -5.71 -17.58 2.54
C THR A 109 -6.10 -18.94 1.95
N LYS A 110 -7.38 -19.30 2.03
CA LYS A 110 -7.93 -20.49 1.35
C LYS A 110 -8.00 -20.28 -0.16
N ARG A 111 -8.23 -19.04 -0.57
CA ARG A 111 -8.28 -18.63 -1.97
C ARG A 111 -6.88 -18.27 -2.47
N SER A 112 -6.68 -18.42 -3.77
CA SER A 112 -5.48 -18.03 -4.50
C SER A 112 -5.80 -16.87 -5.45
N PHE A 113 -4.85 -15.99 -5.66
CA PHE A 113 -4.98 -14.74 -6.42
C PHE A 113 -3.81 -14.57 -7.37
N MET A 114 -3.99 -13.77 -8.42
CA MET A 114 -2.97 -13.49 -9.43
C MET A 114 -2.44 -12.06 -9.29
N ASP A 115 -3.10 -11.09 -9.89
CA ASP A 115 -2.73 -9.67 -9.81
C ASP A 115 -3.76 -8.92 -8.98
N TYR A 116 -3.29 -8.08 -8.05
CA TYR A 116 -4.23 -7.43 -7.14
C TYR A 116 -3.65 -6.21 -6.42
N GLN A 117 -4.55 -5.36 -5.96
CA GLN A 117 -4.34 -4.42 -4.88
C GLN A 117 -4.62 -5.14 -3.55
N PHE A 118 -3.79 -4.91 -2.55
CA PHE A 118 -3.90 -5.53 -1.23
C PHE A 118 -3.73 -4.47 -0.14
N HIS A 119 -4.54 -4.56 0.89
CA HIS A 119 -4.44 -3.73 2.09
C HIS A 119 -4.39 -4.60 3.33
N LEU A 120 -3.54 -4.19 4.27
CA LEU A 120 -3.42 -4.85 5.56
C LEU A 120 -2.98 -3.83 6.62
N GLU A 121 -3.60 -3.92 7.80
CA GLU A 121 -3.11 -3.20 8.97
C GLU A 121 -2.45 -4.16 9.96
N TYR A 122 -1.28 -3.77 10.47
CA TYR A 122 -0.57 -4.54 11.50
C TYR A 122 -0.13 -3.65 12.65
N ARG A 123 0.14 -4.26 13.80
CA ARG A 123 0.59 -3.54 15.00
C ARG A 123 1.66 -4.33 15.73
N ILE A 124 2.81 -3.69 15.92
CA ILE A 124 3.83 -4.12 16.85
C ILE A 124 3.31 -3.81 18.27
N PRO A 125 3.30 -4.74 19.22
CA PRO A 125 2.78 -4.48 20.55
C PRO A 125 3.63 -3.44 21.30
N SER A 126 3.03 -2.65 22.17
CA SER A 126 3.70 -1.56 22.90
C SER A 126 4.79 -2.03 23.85
N ASN A 127 4.69 -3.27 24.32
CA ASN A 127 5.65 -3.93 25.22
C ASN A 127 6.70 -4.76 24.46
N ILE A 128 6.89 -4.51 23.16
CA ILE A 128 7.83 -5.28 22.33
C ILE A 128 9.23 -5.29 22.91
N THR A 129 9.86 -6.46 22.93
CA THR A 129 11.23 -6.67 23.37
C THR A 129 12.12 -7.21 22.26
N GLY A 130 13.42 -7.34 22.50
CA GLY A 130 14.38 -7.82 21.51
C GLY A 130 15.05 -6.73 20.69
N SER A 131 15.76 -7.13 19.64
CA SER A 131 16.46 -6.24 18.72
C SER A 131 16.68 -6.90 17.35
N GLY A 132 16.93 -6.09 16.34
CA GLY A 132 17.20 -6.54 14.98
C GLY A 132 16.06 -7.41 14.45
N GLN A 133 16.40 -8.56 13.89
CA GLN A 133 15.41 -9.52 13.34
C GLN A 133 14.64 -10.31 14.41
N ALA A 134 15.03 -10.22 15.67
CA ALA A 134 14.33 -10.85 16.79
C ALA A 134 13.40 -9.86 17.52
N ARG A 135 12.88 -8.85 16.83
CA ARG A 135 11.99 -7.84 17.41
C ARG A 135 10.80 -7.55 16.50
N GLY A 136 9.65 -8.13 16.83
CA GLY A 136 8.40 -7.95 16.09
C GLY A 136 8.48 -8.40 14.64
N ASN A 137 9.08 -9.57 14.41
CA ASN A 137 9.29 -10.12 13.10
C ASN A 137 8.10 -10.94 12.62
N SER A 138 7.74 -10.72 11.38
CA SER A 138 6.78 -11.49 10.59
C SER A 138 7.03 -11.19 9.11
N GLY A 139 6.26 -11.82 8.21
CA GLY A 139 6.29 -11.59 6.79
C GLY A 139 4.91 -11.71 6.16
N ILE A 140 4.70 -10.99 5.07
CA ILE A 140 3.58 -11.19 4.17
C ILE A 140 4.14 -11.84 2.92
N PHE A 141 3.73 -13.08 2.64
CA PHE A 141 4.20 -13.80 1.46
C PHE A 141 3.12 -13.83 0.39
N PHE A 142 3.45 -13.29 -0.77
CA PHE A 142 2.62 -13.33 -1.96
C PHE A 142 2.88 -14.63 -2.73
N ALA A 143 1.83 -15.20 -3.33
CA ALA A 143 1.88 -16.47 -4.06
C ALA A 143 2.56 -17.61 -3.25
N ALA A 144 2.14 -17.80 -2.00
CA ALA A 144 2.68 -18.80 -1.08
C ALA A 144 2.22 -20.24 -1.41
N THR A 145 2.66 -20.76 -2.54
CA THR A 145 2.22 -22.06 -3.10
C THR A 145 2.95 -23.26 -2.50
N GLY A 146 4.10 -23.04 -1.86
CA GLY A 146 4.93 -24.10 -1.27
C GLY A 146 4.53 -24.50 0.15
N GLN A 147 5.40 -25.26 0.78
CA GLN A 147 5.31 -25.63 2.21
C GLN A 147 5.95 -24.52 3.07
N GLY A 148 5.39 -24.29 4.26
CA GLY A 148 5.92 -23.30 5.21
C GLY A 148 5.90 -21.87 4.68
N ASP A 149 6.91 -21.10 5.02
CA ASP A 149 7.10 -19.72 4.59
C ASP A 149 7.67 -19.68 3.17
N SER A 150 6.82 -19.78 2.17
CA SER A 150 7.16 -19.80 0.75
C SER A 150 6.51 -18.66 0.00
N GLY A 151 7.06 -18.29 -1.16
CA GLY A 151 6.57 -17.19 -1.98
C GLY A 151 7.47 -15.96 -1.89
N TYR A 152 6.89 -14.78 -2.12
CA TYR A 152 7.61 -13.51 -2.26
C TYR A 152 7.32 -12.63 -1.03
N GLU A 153 8.32 -12.43 -0.19
CA GLU A 153 8.15 -11.82 1.13
C GLU A 153 8.28 -10.30 1.10
N LEU A 154 7.24 -9.63 1.59
CA LEU A 154 7.29 -8.27 2.11
C LEU A 154 7.51 -8.33 3.63
N GLN A 155 8.64 -7.79 4.08
CA GLN A 155 9.04 -7.85 5.48
C GLN A 155 8.13 -7.03 6.40
N VAL A 156 7.68 -7.66 7.47
CA VAL A 156 7.06 -7.03 8.65
C VAL A 156 8.04 -7.15 9.80
N LEU A 157 8.40 -6.01 10.40
CA LEU A 157 9.36 -5.92 11.50
C LEU A 157 9.06 -4.66 12.32
N ASP A 158 9.46 -4.63 13.59
CA ASP A 158 9.56 -3.35 14.26
C ASP A 158 10.71 -2.52 13.65
N GLY A 159 10.35 -1.48 12.91
CA GLY A 159 11.33 -0.56 12.31
C GLY A 159 11.61 0.69 13.14
N TYR A 160 10.89 0.88 14.26
CA TYR A 160 11.05 2.07 15.10
C TYR A 160 12.23 1.92 16.05
N ASN A 161 13.28 2.72 15.83
CA ASN A 161 14.52 2.67 16.62
C ASN A 161 15.13 1.26 16.73
N ASN A 162 14.97 0.43 15.70
CA ASN A 162 15.47 -0.94 15.63
C ASN A 162 16.47 -1.09 14.47
N LYS A 163 17.73 -1.25 14.77
CA LYS A 163 18.79 -1.40 13.77
C LYS A 163 18.90 -2.85 13.31
N THR A 164 18.84 -3.06 12.00
CA THR A 164 19.08 -4.36 11.36
C THR A 164 19.73 -4.16 10.00
N TYR A 165 20.02 -5.24 9.27
CA TYR A 165 20.51 -5.13 7.89
C TYR A 165 19.40 -4.55 6.98
N VAL A 166 19.78 -3.61 6.13
CA VAL A 166 18.85 -2.71 5.43
C VAL A 166 17.92 -3.41 4.43
N ASN A 167 18.34 -4.53 3.85
CA ASN A 167 17.51 -5.33 2.94
C ASN A 167 16.66 -6.40 3.66
N GLY A 168 16.63 -6.37 4.98
CA GLY A 168 15.75 -7.18 5.84
C GLY A 168 14.97 -6.34 6.86
N GLN A 169 15.00 -5.01 6.74
CA GLN A 169 14.17 -4.14 7.58
C GLN A 169 12.72 -4.10 7.07
N VAL A 170 11.85 -3.52 7.86
CA VAL A 170 10.43 -3.33 7.52
C VAL A 170 10.26 -2.69 6.14
N GLY A 171 9.37 -3.23 5.31
CA GLY A 171 9.12 -2.73 3.94
C GLY A 171 10.11 -3.19 2.89
N SER A 172 11.13 -4.01 3.24
CA SER A 172 11.99 -4.64 2.25
C SER A 172 11.26 -5.77 1.53
N ILE A 173 11.59 -6.01 0.26
CA ILE A 173 11.42 -7.34 -0.32
C ILE A 173 12.62 -8.13 0.18
N TYR A 174 12.34 -9.03 1.12
CA TYR A 174 13.36 -9.60 2.00
C TYR A 174 14.58 -10.12 1.26
N LYS A 175 15.75 -9.55 1.61
CA LYS A 175 17.07 -9.78 1.02
C LYS A 175 17.20 -9.45 -0.47
N GLN A 176 16.18 -8.87 -1.11
CA GLN A 176 16.21 -8.54 -2.53
C GLN A 176 16.20 -7.03 -2.79
N HIS A 177 15.32 -6.27 -2.13
CA HIS A 177 15.19 -4.82 -2.31
C HIS A 177 15.11 -4.09 -0.98
N ILE A 178 15.97 -3.08 -0.84
CA ILE A 178 15.95 -2.15 0.31
C ILE A 178 14.75 -1.22 0.15
N PRO A 179 13.98 -0.91 1.21
CA PRO A 179 12.92 0.09 1.12
C PRO A 179 13.50 1.50 0.92
N LEU A 180 12.77 2.33 0.18
CA LEU A 180 13.15 3.71 -0.11
C LEU A 180 13.18 4.60 1.14
N ALA A 181 12.39 4.25 2.16
CA ALA A 181 12.30 4.96 3.43
C ALA A 181 11.86 4.02 4.55
N ASN A 182 12.17 4.38 5.79
CA ASN A 182 11.57 3.78 6.98
C ASN A 182 10.43 4.69 7.47
N ALA A 183 9.20 4.25 7.25
CA ALA A 183 7.98 4.97 7.63
C ALA A 183 7.30 4.40 8.88
N SER A 184 8.05 3.69 9.73
CA SER A 184 7.51 3.03 10.92
C SER A 184 6.96 4.00 11.95
N ARG A 185 5.78 3.69 12.48
CA ARG A 185 5.24 4.32 13.69
C ARG A 185 5.77 3.59 14.92
N LYS A 186 5.56 4.20 16.11
CA LYS A 186 5.97 3.60 17.39
C LYS A 186 5.25 2.28 17.66
N PRO A 187 5.87 1.33 18.37
CA PRO A 187 5.16 0.18 18.93
C PRO A 187 3.89 0.61 19.69
N GLY A 188 2.82 -0.15 19.51
CA GLY A 188 1.48 0.16 20.01
C GLY A 188 0.58 0.86 18.98
N GLU A 189 1.12 1.50 17.97
CA GLU A 189 0.37 2.15 16.91
C GLU A 189 0.10 1.20 15.73
N TRP A 190 -1.07 1.35 15.09
CA TRP A 190 -1.40 0.62 13.86
C TRP A 190 -0.61 1.18 12.68
N GLN A 191 -0.12 0.29 11.87
CA GLN A 191 0.63 0.56 10.65
C GLN A 191 -0.10 -0.07 9.46
N THR A 192 0.03 0.52 8.28
CA THR A 192 -0.64 0.06 7.08
C THR A 192 0.38 -0.34 6.02
N TYR A 193 0.07 -1.41 5.30
CA TYR A 193 0.61 -1.69 3.99
C TYR A 193 -0.47 -1.59 2.94
N ASP A 194 -0.25 -0.75 1.93
CA ASP A 194 -1.00 -0.71 0.69
C ASP A 194 -0.09 -1.19 -0.44
N VAL A 195 -0.51 -2.25 -1.11
CA VAL A 195 0.34 -2.98 -2.06
C VAL A 195 -0.37 -3.11 -3.40
N VAL A 196 0.37 -2.91 -4.48
CA VAL A 196 0.00 -3.38 -5.82
C VAL A 196 0.94 -4.51 -6.18
N TRP A 197 0.38 -5.69 -6.38
CA TRP A 197 1.08 -6.91 -6.72
C TRP A 197 0.76 -7.35 -8.14
N THR A 198 1.78 -7.65 -8.93
CA THR A 198 1.70 -8.29 -10.22
C THR A 198 2.49 -9.59 -10.15
N ALA A 199 1.81 -10.71 -10.34
CA ALA A 199 2.42 -12.02 -10.28
C ALA A 199 3.36 -12.28 -11.48
N PRO A 200 4.36 -13.16 -11.35
CA PRO A 200 5.21 -13.52 -12.46
C PRO A 200 4.43 -14.25 -13.56
N ARG A 201 4.92 -14.16 -14.77
CA ARG A 201 4.40 -14.93 -15.91
C ARG A 201 5.44 -15.94 -16.36
N PHE A 202 4.97 -17.09 -16.78
CA PHE A 202 5.80 -18.20 -17.22
C PHE A 202 5.34 -18.70 -18.58
N LYS A 203 6.29 -19.07 -19.42
CA LYS A 203 6.04 -19.75 -20.66
C LYS A 203 5.60 -21.20 -20.41
N ASP A 204 5.15 -21.88 -21.46
CA ASP A 204 4.71 -23.28 -21.37
C ASP A 204 5.84 -24.22 -20.93
N ASP A 205 7.06 -23.94 -21.33
CA ASP A 205 8.28 -24.69 -20.94
C ASP A 205 8.70 -24.46 -19.48
N GLY A 206 8.01 -23.58 -18.74
CA GLY A 206 8.30 -23.24 -17.37
C GLY A 206 9.34 -22.14 -17.18
N SER A 207 9.93 -21.61 -18.23
CA SER A 207 10.84 -20.48 -18.15
C SER A 207 10.08 -19.20 -17.81
N LEU A 208 10.77 -18.27 -17.13
CA LEU A 208 10.20 -16.98 -16.77
C LEU A 208 9.95 -16.14 -18.02
N GLU A 209 8.74 -15.64 -18.18
CA GLU A 209 8.36 -14.67 -19.22
C GLU A 209 8.47 -13.24 -18.69
N SER A 210 7.91 -12.97 -17.51
CA SER A 210 8.04 -11.69 -16.83
C SER A 210 8.14 -11.88 -15.32
N PRO A 211 9.01 -11.11 -14.63
CA PRO A 211 9.15 -11.20 -13.19
C PRO A 211 7.93 -10.66 -12.45
N ALA A 212 7.73 -11.13 -11.22
CA ALA A 212 6.81 -10.50 -10.29
C ALA A 212 7.21 -9.03 -10.06
N ARG A 213 6.21 -8.16 -9.88
CA ARG A 213 6.42 -6.75 -9.56
C ARG A 213 5.59 -6.33 -8.37
N ILE A 214 6.14 -5.41 -7.59
CA ILE A 214 5.47 -4.93 -6.40
C ILE A 214 5.69 -3.43 -6.20
N THR A 215 4.62 -2.73 -5.86
CA THR A 215 4.63 -1.37 -5.31
C THR A 215 4.08 -1.43 -3.90
N VAL A 216 4.75 -0.78 -2.95
CA VAL A 216 4.34 -0.80 -1.54
C VAL A 216 4.37 0.61 -0.97
N LEU A 217 3.25 1.01 -0.36
CA LEU A 217 3.19 2.14 0.54
C LEU A 217 3.13 1.61 1.98
N HIS A 218 4.00 2.12 2.84
CA HIS A 218 3.98 1.88 4.28
C HIS A 218 3.54 3.15 4.99
N ASN A 219 2.42 3.12 5.68
CA ASN A 219 1.81 4.30 6.31
C ASN A 219 1.63 5.50 5.34
N GLY A 220 1.29 5.22 4.07
CA GLY A 220 1.13 6.22 3.03
C GLY A 220 2.43 6.69 2.37
N VAL A 221 3.60 6.23 2.83
CA VAL A 221 4.91 6.54 2.24
C VAL A 221 5.33 5.45 1.28
N LEU A 222 5.70 5.81 0.05
CA LEU A 222 6.20 4.88 -0.96
C LEU A 222 7.53 4.28 -0.51
N VAL A 223 7.56 2.96 -0.30
CA VAL A 223 8.76 2.22 0.13
C VAL A 223 9.29 1.26 -0.93
N GLN A 224 8.43 0.78 -1.84
CA GLN A 224 8.83 0.03 -3.04
C GLN A 224 8.09 0.59 -4.24
N ASN A 225 8.80 0.93 -5.32
CA ASN A 225 8.21 1.53 -6.52
C ASN A 225 8.34 0.59 -7.73
N ASN A 226 7.32 -0.23 -7.96
CA ASN A 226 7.24 -1.16 -9.10
C ASN A 226 8.53 -1.98 -9.31
N VAL A 227 9.12 -2.46 -8.21
CA VAL A 227 10.37 -3.22 -8.28
C VAL A 227 10.14 -4.61 -8.86
N ALA A 228 11.03 -5.06 -9.72
CA ALA A 228 11.04 -6.43 -10.23
C ALA A 228 11.70 -7.35 -9.19
N ILE A 229 10.94 -8.30 -8.67
CA ILE A 229 11.41 -9.27 -7.70
C ILE A 229 12.30 -10.30 -8.42
N LYS A 230 13.35 -10.78 -7.76
CA LYS A 230 14.34 -11.69 -8.38
C LYS A 230 13.94 -13.16 -8.33
N GLY A 231 12.95 -13.52 -7.52
CA GLY A 231 12.47 -14.89 -7.31
C GLY A 231 11.83 -15.07 -5.93
N GLU A 232 11.42 -16.28 -5.61
CA GLU A 232 10.92 -16.62 -4.28
C GLU A 232 11.95 -16.26 -3.20
N THR A 233 11.46 -15.81 -2.06
CA THR A 233 12.30 -15.44 -0.91
C THR A 233 13.09 -16.64 -0.39
N THR A 234 14.37 -16.43 -0.16
CA THR A 234 15.26 -17.42 0.47
C THR A 234 16.01 -16.81 1.64
N TYR A 235 16.14 -17.56 2.73
CA TYR A 235 17.02 -17.15 3.84
C TYR A 235 18.49 -17.24 3.45
N ARG A 236 18.87 -18.25 2.65
CA ARG A 236 20.24 -18.50 2.16
C ARG A 236 20.24 -18.77 0.67
N GLY A 237 21.24 -18.30 -0.03
CA GLY A 237 21.40 -18.46 -1.48
C GLY A 237 20.65 -17.40 -2.28
N GLU A 238 20.73 -17.51 -3.59
CA GLU A 238 20.09 -16.59 -4.53
C GLU A 238 18.62 -16.97 -4.75
N PRO A 239 17.72 -15.97 -4.82
CA PRO A 239 16.32 -16.19 -5.16
C PRO A 239 16.19 -16.74 -6.58
N SER A 240 15.19 -17.58 -6.80
CA SER A 240 14.90 -18.14 -8.11
C SER A 240 13.40 -18.29 -8.31
N TYR A 241 12.97 -18.33 -9.57
CA TYR A 241 11.59 -18.57 -9.91
C TYR A 241 11.32 -20.06 -10.13
N LYS A 242 10.17 -20.51 -9.64
CA LYS A 242 9.54 -21.78 -10.00
C LYS A 242 8.18 -21.47 -10.63
N LYS A 243 7.85 -22.16 -11.72
CA LYS A 243 6.55 -21.98 -12.38
C LYS A 243 5.39 -22.24 -11.39
N HIS A 244 4.51 -21.25 -11.28
CA HIS A 244 3.26 -21.35 -10.52
C HIS A 244 2.18 -20.52 -11.19
N GLY A 245 0.93 -20.76 -10.83
CA GLY A 245 -0.23 -19.95 -11.19
C GLY A 245 -0.62 -19.02 -10.03
N PRO A 246 -1.93 -18.70 -9.91
CA PRO A 246 -2.45 -17.97 -8.75
C PRO A 246 -2.05 -18.66 -7.45
N GLY A 247 -1.67 -17.88 -6.45
CA GLY A 247 -1.26 -18.40 -5.14
C GLY A 247 -1.91 -17.69 -3.97
N PRO A 248 -1.94 -18.33 -2.79
CA PRO A 248 -2.47 -17.72 -1.58
C PRO A 248 -1.54 -16.65 -1.03
N ILE A 249 -2.07 -15.79 -0.16
CA ILE A 249 -1.30 -14.88 0.68
C ILE A 249 -1.08 -15.56 2.03
N LEU A 250 0.17 -15.49 2.55
CA LEU A 250 0.51 -16.08 3.83
C LEU A 250 1.01 -14.98 4.79
N LEU A 251 0.60 -15.08 6.05
CA LEU A 251 1.11 -14.29 7.17
C LEU A 251 1.95 -15.19 8.07
N GLN A 252 3.16 -14.75 8.39
CA GLN A 252 4.16 -15.57 9.07
C GLN A 252 4.04 -15.53 10.59
N ASP A 253 4.17 -16.71 11.24
CA ASP A 253 4.59 -16.88 12.62
C ASP A 253 6.10 -17.12 12.61
N HIS A 254 6.90 -16.07 12.75
CA HIS A 254 8.37 -16.14 12.60
C HIS A 254 9.04 -16.96 13.68
N GLY A 255 8.43 -17.09 14.87
CA GLY A 255 8.97 -17.90 15.96
C GLY A 255 10.10 -17.25 16.77
N ASP A 256 10.41 -15.95 16.54
CA ASP A 256 11.33 -15.20 17.40
C ASP A 256 10.77 -15.04 18.84
N PRO A 257 11.60 -14.71 19.85
CA PRO A 257 11.16 -14.66 21.24
C PRO A 257 10.34 -13.42 21.61
N SER A 258 10.24 -12.41 20.72
CA SER A 258 9.53 -11.18 21.02
C SER A 258 8.01 -11.36 21.11
N GLU A 259 7.30 -10.38 21.64
CA GLU A 259 5.85 -10.41 21.77
C GLU A 259 5.18 -10.46 20.40
N PRO A 260 4.03 -11.20 20.26
CA PRO A 260 3.40 -11.44 18.98
C PRO A 260 2.75 -10.18 18.41
N ILE A 261 2.86 -10.03 17.09
CA ILE A 261 2.21 -8.95 16.36
C ILE A 261 0.74 -9.25 16.07
N SER A 262 0.00 -8.19 15.80
CA SER A 262 -1.43 -8.26 15.53
C SER A 262 -1.78 -7.68 14.16
N TYR A 263 -2.90 -8.16 13.59
CA TYR A 263 -3.40 -7.76 12.29
C TYR A 263 -4.89 -7.45 12.33
N ARG A 264 -5.34 -6.56 11.45
CA ARG A 264 -6.76 -6.26 11.22
C ARG A 264 -6.97 -5.69 9.82
N ASN A 265 -8.22 -5.51 9.42
CA ASN A 265 -8.60 -4.84 8.18
C ASN A 265 -7.80 -5.33 6.97
N ILE A 266 -8.02 -6.59 6.58
CA ILE A 266 -7.28 -7.23 5.50
C ILE A 266 -8.23 -7.45 4.32
N TRP A 267 -7.90 -6.88 3.17
CA TRP A 267 -8.69 -7.05 1.96
C TRP A 267 -7.82 -7.03 0.69
N ILE A 268 -8.39 -7.53 -0.37
CA ILE A 268 -7.77 -7.62 -1.68
C ILE A 268 -8.78 -7.16 -2.75
N ARG A 269 -8.30 -6.54 -3.80
CA ARG A 269 -9.06 -6.22 -5.00
C ARG A 269 -8.30 -6.74 -6.21
N GLU A 270 -8.88 -7.71 -6.91
CA GLU A 270 -8.25 -8.30 -8.10
C GLU A 270 -8.18 -7.28 -9.25
N ILE A 271 -7.05 -7.24 -9.94
CA ILE A 271 -6.82 -6.44 -11.16
C ILE A 271 -7.10 -7.37 -12.34
N LYS A 272 -8.05 -6.95 -13.17
CA LYS A 272 -8.47 -7.69 -14.36
C LYS A 272 -7.80 -7.14 -15.60
#